data_0469655601a2d251804150752ef2dfa4
#
_entry.id   0469655601a2d251804150752ef2dfa4
#
_cell.length_a   1.000
_cell.length_b   1.000
_cell.length_c   1.000
_cell.angle_alpha   90.00
_cell.angle_beta   90.00
_cell.angle_gamma   90.00
#
_symmetry.space_group_name_H-M   'P 1'
#
loop_
_entity.id
_entity.type
_entity.pdbx_description
1 polymer ?
#
loop_
_entity_poly.entity_id
_entity_poly.type
_entity_poly.pdbx_seq_one_letter_code
_entity_poly.pdbx_strand_id
1 'polypeptide(L)'
;QDETYYILDCKNSPCVYLGFQDNIVPEEFQYTLERSQQKATKVEIERFVQKHQAKKHDFFLIPNGTIHASGKDCVVLEISSAPYIFTFKMYDWIRMGLDGKPRPLNIQHGMNNLYFERKGEKVIQELICHPYIMKENQECTIEHLPTHKEHFYDVYRYTFKDRIQMNTENTCHVCM
;
A
#
# COMPACT_ATOMS: atom_id res chain seq x y z
N GLN A 1 -1.68 10.32 4.24
CA GLN A 1 -1.78 10.65 2.81
C GLN A 1 -2.43 9.50 2.04
N ASP A 2 -2.97 9.78 0.84
CA ASP A 2 -3.51 8.76 -0.05
C ASP A 2 -2.39 8.21 -0.91
N GLU A 3 -2.29 6.90 -0.99
CA GLU A 3 -1.22 6.19 -1.70
C GLU A 3 -1.78 5.01 -2.50
N THR A 4 -0.98 4.52 -3.41
CA THR A 4 -1.21 3.23 -4.07
C THR A 4 0.12 2.52 -4.27
N TYR A 5 0.11 1.20 -4.20
CA TYR A 5 1.25 0.35 -4.51
C TYR A 5 0.99 -0.40 -5.81
N TYR A 6 1.80 -0.13 -6.82
CA TYR A 6 1.85 -0.94 -8.03
C TYR A 6 3.06 -1.86 -7.98
N ILE A 7 2.85 -3.16 -8.16
CA ILE A 7 3.93 -4.14 -8.13
C ILE A 7 4.60 -4.20 -9.50
N LEU A 8 5.78 -3.57 -9.61
CA LEU A 8 6.58 -3.55 -10.83
C LEU A 8 7.23 -4.91 -11.11
N ASP A 9 7.71 -5.54 -10.06
CA ASP A 9 8.32 -6.87 -10.12
C ASP A 9 8.30 -7.54 -8.76
N CYS A 10 8.41 -8.86 -8.75
CA CYS A 10 8.42 -9.62 -7.50
C CYS A 10 9.06 -10.99 -7.70
N LYS A 11 9.52 -11.61 -6.60
CA LYS A 11 10.13 -12.95 -6.61
C LYS A 11 9.86 -13.69 -5.30
N ASN A 12 10.11 -15.00 -5.32
CA ASN A 12 9.94 -15.90 -4.17
C ASN A 12 8.49 -15.90 -3.64
N SER A 13 8.25 -15.40 -2.44
CA SER A 13 6.93 -15.32 -1.80
C SER A 13 6.61 -13.86 -1.48
N PRO A 14 6.31 -13.04 -2.50
CA PRO A 14 6.09 -11.61 -2.34
C PRO A 14 4.78 -11.35 -1.60
N CYS A 15 4.75 -10.30 -0.79
CA CYS A 15 3.53 -9.93 -0.08
C CYS A 15 3.43 -8.42 0.15
N VAL A 16 2.20 -7.97 0.38
CA VAL A 16 1.84 -6.65 0.87
C VAL A 16 1.01 -6.82 2.14
N TYR A 17 1.31 -6.03 3.16
CA TYR A 17 0.46 -5.92 4.34
C TYR A 17 -0.53 -4.79 4.10
N LEU A 18 -1.84 -5.05 4.28
CA LEU A 18 -2.88 -4.06 3.98
C LEU A 18 -4.15 -4.34 4.78
N GLY A 19 -4.60 -3.32 5.51
CA GLY A 19 -5.80 -3.41 6.31
C GLY A 19 -5.69 -4.33 7.53
N PHE A 20 -6.69 -4.28 8.38
CA PHE A 20 -6.71 -5.05 9.62
C PHE A 20 -7.36 -6.44 9.46
N GLN A 21 -7.01 -7.34 10.35
CA GLN A 21 -7.76 -8.58 10.56
C GLN A 21 -9.19 -8.25 11.03
N ASP A 22 -10.15 -9.10 10.72
CA ASP A 22 -11.55 -8.85 11.05
C ASP A 22 -11.80 -8.71 12.56
N ASN A 23 -11.07 -9.48 13.35
CA ASN A 23 -11.15 -9.51 14.81
C ASN A 23 -10.19 -8.51 15.50
N ILE A 24 -9.76 -7.45 14.84
CA ILE A 24 -8.87 -6.44 15.41
C ILE A 24 -9.47 -5.81 16.68
N VAL A 25 -8.66 -5.73 17.71
CA VAL A 25 -8.93 -4.96 18.94
C VAL A 25 -7.89 -3.84 19.01
N PRO A 26 -8.29 -2.57 18.81
CA PRO A 26 -7.36 -1.44 18.74
C PRO A 26 -6.45 -1.30 19.94
N GLU A 27 -7.00 -1.49 21.15
CA GLU A 27 -6.27 -1.37 22.41
C GLU A 27 -5.20 -2.46 22.55
N GLU A 28 -5.51 -3.70 22.12
CA GLU A 28 -4.54 -4.78 22.11
C GLU A 28 -3.41 -4.54 21.11
N PHE A 29 -3.76 -4.01 19.92
CA PHE A 29 -2.80 -3.64 18.91
C PHE A 29 -1.84 -2.57 19.41
N GLN A 30 -2.36 -1.46 19.96
CA GLN A 30 -1.55 -0.39 20.53
C GLN A 30 -0.63 -0.90 21.64
N TYR A 31 -1.18 -1.61 22.62
CA TYR A 31 -0.41 -2.19 23.73
C TYR A 31 0.73 -3.08 23.24
N THR A 32 0.45 -3.91 22.22
CA THR A 32 1.44 -4.83 21.67
C THR A 32 2.59 -4.07 21.00
N LEU A 33 2.29 -3.01 20.25
CA LEU A 33 3.30 -2.16 19.60
C LEU A 33 4.15 -1.41 20.64
N GLU A 34 3.53 -0.80 21.62
CA GLU A 34 4.23 -0.06 22.70
C GLU A 34 5.15 -1.00 23.50
N ARG A 35 4.66 -2.19 23.86
CA ARG A 35 5.47 -3.20 24.54
C ARG A 35 6.63 -3.68 23.67
N SER A 36 6.41 -3.87 22.38
CA SER A 36 7.45 -4.21 21.42
C SER A 36 8.55 -3.16 21.38
N GLN A 37 8.18 -1.90 21.32
CA GLN A 37 9.12 -0.78 21.32
C GLN A 37 9.93 -0.71 22.62
N GLN A 38 9.28 -0.87 23.78
CA GLN A 38 9.93 -0.80 25.09
C GLN A 38 10.91 -1.96 25.32
N LYS A 39 10.55 -3.16 24.86
CA LYS A 39 11.32 -4.38 25.12
C LYS A 39 12.20 -4.83 23.95
N ALA A 40 12.19 -4.10 22.85
CA ALA A 40 12.85 -4.48 21.59
C ALA A 40 12.49 -5.91 21.14
N THR A 41 11.23 -6.30 21.27
CA THR A 41 10.73 -7.63 20.90
C THR A 41 9.90 -7.58 19.63
N LYS A 42 10.03 -8.60 18.77
CA LYS A 42 9.25 -8.69 17.55
C LYS A 42 7.76 -8.94 17.83
N VAL A 43 6.91 -8.37 16.98
CA VAL A 43 5.47 -8.61 16.96
C VAL A 43 5.13 -9.57 15.84
N GLU A 44 4.23 -10.50 16.09
CA GLU A 44 3.55 -11.28 15.05
C GLU A 44 2.49 -10.39 14.42
N ILE A 45 2.93 -9.53 13.50
CA ILE A 45 2.08 -8.47 12.93
C ILE A 45 0.87 -9.04 12.18
N GLU A 46 0.96 -10.26 11.66
CA GLU A 46 -0.11 -10.95 10.94
C GLU A 46 -1.31 -11.31 11.85
N ARG A 47 -1.18 -11.22 13.17
CA ARG A 47 -2.33 -11.29 14.08
C ARG A 47 -3.27 -10.09 13.96
N PHE A 48 -2.76 -8.96 13.52
CA PHE A 48 -3.45 -7.68 13.50
C PHE A 48 -3.69 -7.15 12.09
N VAL A 49 -2.75 -7.37 11.18
CA VAL A 49 -2.75 -6.83 9.83
C VAL A 49 -2.80 -7.96 8.82
N GLN A 50 -3.65 -7.83 7.81
CA GLN A 50 -3.76 -8.82 6.75
C GLN A 50 -2.51 -8.82 5.88
N LYS A 51 -2.13 -10.01 5.45
CA LYS A 51 -1.03 -10.25 4.53
C LYS A 51 -1.58 -10.78 3.22
N HIS A 52 -1.41 -10.04 2.16
CA HIS A 52 -1.84 -10.41 0.83
C HIS A 52 -0.66 -10.87 0.00
N GLN A 53 -0.80 -12.02 -0.66
CA GLN A 53 0.19 -12.43 -1.64
C GLN A 53 0.14 -11.46 -2.82
N ALA A 54 1.31 -11.02 -3.28
CA ALA A 54 1.42 -10.11 -4.39
C ALA A 54 1.97 -10.81 -5.63
N LYS A 55 1.63 -10.30 -6.79
CA LYS A 55 2.23 -10.67 -8.08
C LYS A 55 2.50 -9.42 -8.90
N LYS A 56 3.35 -9.55 -9.89
CA LYS A 56 3.63 -8.48 -10.84
C LYS A 56 2.31 -7.94 -11.43
N HIS A 57 2.18 -6.62 -11.47
CA HIS A 57 1.03 -5.87 -11.95
C HIS A 57 -0.17 -5.80 -11.00
N ASP A 58 -0.09 -6.37 -9.80
CA ASP A 58 -1.09 -6.09 -8.77
C ASP A 58 -1.05 -4.62 -8.37
N PHE A 59 -2.22 -4.10 -7.99
CA PHE A 59 -2.38 -2.71 -7.61
C PHE A 59 -3.20 -2.63 -6.32
N PHE A 60 -2.60 -2.06 -5.28
CA PHE A 60 -3.17 -1.95 -3.94
C PHE A 60 -3.52 -0.50 -3.65
N LEU A 61 -4.72 -0.26 -3.13
CA LEU A 61 -5.27 1.05 -2.84
C LEU A 61 -5.11 1.37 -1.36
N ILE A 62 -4.48 2.48 -1.06
CA ILE A 62 -4.08 2.87 0.30
C ILE A 62 -4.61 4.27 0.59
N PRO A 63 -5.93 4.45 0.71
CA PRO A 63 -6.46 5.73 1.15
C PRO A 63 -5.97 6.05 2.57
N ASN A 64 -5.87 7.34 2.91
CA ASN A 64 -5.33 7.79 4.19
C ASN A 64 -5.96 7.05 5.38
N GLY A 65 -5.20 6.85 6.47
CA GLY A 65 -5.65 6.08 7.64
C GLY A 65 -5.66 4.56 7.46
N THR A 66 -5.18 4.04 6.34
CA THR A 66 -5.04 2.59 6.11
C THR A 66 -3.72 2.07 6.65
N ILE A 67 -3.76 1.08 7.54
CA ILE A 67 -2.55 0.36 7.95
C ILE A 67 -1.99 -0.43 6.75
N HIS A 68 -0.70 -0.25 6.45
CA HIS A 68 -0.08 -0.92 5.31
C HIS A 68 1.44 -1.02 5.44
N ALA A 69 2.02 -1.91 4.69
CA ALA A 69 3.46 -1.95 4.43
C ALA A 69 3.76 -2.79 3.19
N SER A 70 4.76 -2.38 2.42
CA SER A 70 5.37 -3.27 1.44
C SER A 70 6.07 -4.41 2.18
N GLY A 71 5.75 -5.64 1.81
CA GLY A 71 6.44 -6.82 2.32
C GLY A 71 7.75 -7.09 1.57
N LYS A 72 8.35 -8.22 1.88
CA LYS A 72 9.57 -8.65 1.21
C LYS A 72 9.32 -9.05 -0.26
N ASP A 73 10.39 -9.08 -1.03
CA ASP A 73 10.42 -9.63 -2.40
C ASP A 73 9.52 -8.90 -3.41
N CYS A 74 9.13 -7.65 -3.14
CA CYS A 74 8.40 -6.78 -4.05
C CYS A 74 9.26 -5.58 -4.46
N VAL A 75 9.19 -5.22 -5.73
CA VAL A 75 9.59 -3.91 -6.26
C VAL A 75 8.31 -3.12 -6.45
N VAL A 76 8.12 -2.08 -5.65
CA VAL A 76 6.90 -1.29 -5.59
C VAL A 76 7.13 0.07 -6.20
N LEU A 77 6.24 0.47 -7.11
CA LEU A 77 6.02 1.85 -7.48
C LEU A 77 4.93 2.40 -6.57
N GLU A 78 5.29 3.30 -5.68
CA GLU A 78 4.35 4.03 -4.85
C GLU A 78 3.93 5.32 -5.55
N ILE A 79 2.63 5.52 -5.69
CA ILE A 79 2.04 6.78 -6.14
C ILE A 79 1.41 7.42 -4.91
N SER A 80 1.93 8.57 -4.51
CA SER A 80 1.52 9.29 -3.30
C SER A 80 0.96 10.65 -3.63
N SER A 81 -0.11 11.03 -2.98
CA SER A 81 -0.84 12.29 -3.21
C SER A 81 -0.22 13.51 -2.53
N ALA A 82 0.84 13.35 -1.76
CA ALA A 82 1.43 14.43 -0.99
C ALA A 82 2.82 14.82 -1.54
N PRO A 83 3.15 16.14 -1.54
CA PRO A 83 4.47 16.61 -1.94
C PRO A 83 5.56 16.30 -0.90
N TYR A 84 5.17 15.83 0.27
CA TYR A 84 6.06 15.47 1.39
C TYR A 84 5.56 14.23 2.10
N ILE A 85 6.42 13.57 2.86
CA ILE A 85 6.08 12.34 3.58
C ILE A 85 5.21 12.67 4.80
N PHE A 86 3.93 12.28 4.76
CA PHE A 86 2.99 12.32 5.89
C PHE A 86 2.64 10.91 6.34
N THR A 87 3.65 10.14 6.79
CA THR A 87 3.50 8.75 7.20
C THR A 87 3.90 8.58 8.66
N PHE A 88 3.05 7.90 9.42
CA PHE A 88 3.37 7.47 10.79
C PHE A 88 3.91 6.06 10.78
N LYS A 89 5.14 5.89 11.27
CA LYS A 89 5.75 4.58 11.41
C LYS A 89 5.23 3.89 12.67
N MET A 90 4.39 2.88 12.49
CA MET A 90 3.76 2.14 13.57
C MET A 90 4.61 0.98 14.08
N TYR A 91 5.28 0.28 13.16
CA TYR A 91 6.14 -0.86 13.43
C TYR A 91 7.25 -0.95 12.38
N ASP A 92 8.43 -1.41 12.76
CA ASP A 92 9.58 -1.46 11.85
C ASP A 92 10.48 -2.70 12.08
N TRP A 93 9.89 -3.81 12.52
CA TRP A 93 10.61 -5.09 12.74
C TRP A 93 11.90 -4.96 13.56
N ILE A 94 11.95 -3.99 14.48
CA ILE A 94 13.11 -3.68 15.34
C ILE A 94 14.37 -3.35 14.49
N ARG A 95 14.21 -2.72 13.34
CA ARG A 95 15.33 -2.27 12.52
C ARG A 95 16.13 -1.22 13.25
N MET A 96 17.44 -1.39 13.23
CA MET A 96 18.38 -0.43 13.81
C MET A 96 18.66 0.71 12.86
N GLY A 97 18.76 1.92 13.38
CA GLY A 97 19.29 3.08 12.69
C GLY A 97 20.82 3.02 12.59
N LEU A 98 21.40 3.99 11.90
CA LEU A 98 22.87 4.12 11.77
C LEU A 98 23.56 4.38 13.11
N ASP A 99 22.83 4.88 14.11
CA ASP A 99 23.29 5.11 15.48
C ASP A 99 23.24 3.85 16.37
N GLY A 100 22.89 2.71 15.80
CA GLY A 100 22.78 1.43 16.51
C GLY A 100 21.58 1.33 17.44
N LYS A 101 20.60 2.25 17.35
CA LYS A 101 19.36 2.22 18.12
C LYS A 101 18.16 1.84 17.24
N PRO A 102 17.09 1.25 17.80
CA PRO A 102 15.84 1.07 17.06
C PRO A 102 15.33 2.40 16.50
N ARG A 103 14.84 2.39 15.26
CA ARG A 103 14.29 3.59 14.65
C ARG A 103 13.05 4.08 15.42
N PRO A 104 12.85 5.41 15.53
CA PRO A 104 11.72 5.96 16.27
C PRO A 104 10.40 5.58 15.61
N LEU A 105 9.40 5.30 16.43
CA LEU A 105 8.04 4.97 16.03
C LEU A 105 7.06 6.07 16.46
N ASN A 106 5.98 6.23 15.71
CA ASN A 106 4.95 7.25 15.94
C ASN A 106 3.62 6.58 16.36
N ILE A 107 3.67 5.62 17.27
CA ILE A 107 2.54 4.74 17.61
C ILE A 107 1.30 5.55 17.97
N GLN A 108 1.40 6.46 18.96
CA GLN A 108 0.24 7.26 19.41
C GLN A 108 -0.35 8.13 18.31
N HIS A 109 0.49 8.80 17.52
CA HIS A 109 0.02 9.62 16.41
C HIS A 109 -0.63 8.76 15.31
N GLY A 110 -0.06 7.60 15.02
CA GLY A 110 -0.64 6.67 14.08
C GLY A 110 -1.99 6.14 14.55
N MET A 111 -2.10 5.70 15.81
CA MET A 111 -3.37 5.22 16.38
C MET A 111 -4.51 6.23 16.24
N ASN A 112 -4.22 7.51 16.41
CA ASN A 112 -5.21 8.60 16.27
C ASN A 112 -5.66 8.85 14.82
N ASN A 113 -4.97 8.26 13.84
CA ASN A 113 -5.23 8.46 12.41
C ASN A 113 -5.61 7.16 11.68
N LEU A 114 -5.64 6.02 12.36
CA LEU A 114 -6.02 4.75 11.76
C LEU A 114 -7.54 4.58 11.68
N TYR A 115 -8.01 4.05 10.56
CA TYR A 115 -9.40 3.68 10.35
C TYR A 115 -9.55 2.16 10.53
N PHE A 116 -9.98 1.75 11.72
CA PHE A 116 -10.10 0.34 12.11
C PHE A 116 -11.25 -0.41 11.43
N GLU A 117 -12.16 0.30 10.77
CA GLU A 117 -13.20 -0.28 9.92
C GLU A 117 -12.68 -0.85 8.59
N ARG A 118 -11.43 -0.52 8.20
CA ARG A 118 -10.74 -1.12 7.04
C ARG A 118 -10.16 -2.46 7.42
N LYS A 119 -11.04 -3.44 7.60
CA LYS A 119 -10.75 -4.77 8.11
C LYS A 119 -11.55 -5.87 7.44
N GLY A 120 -11.10 -7.11 7.62
CA GLY A 120 -11.81 -8.28 7.14
C GLY A 120 -11.99 -8.28 5.63
N GLU A 121 -13.15 -8.69 5.17
CA GLU A 121 -13.52 -8.82 3.76
C GLU A 121 -13.53 -7.48 3.01
N LYS A 122 -13.80 -6.37 3.70
CA LYS A 122 -13.78 -5.03 3.10
C LYS A 122 -12.43 -4.66 2.50
N VAL A 123 -11.33 -5.15 3.08
CA VAL A 123 -9.99 -4.91 2.55
C VAL A 123 -9.87 -5.48 1.14
N ILE A 124 -10.38 -6.68 0.92
CA ILE A 124 -10.33 -7.33 -0.39
C ILE A 124 -11.23 -6.61 -1.39
N GLN A 125 -12.41 -6.19 -0.97
CA GLN A 125 -13.42 -5.57 -1.83
C GLN A 125 -13.09 -4.12 -2.21
N GLU A 126 -12.48 -3.36 -1.30
CA GLU A 126 -12.32 -1.90 -1.45
C GLU A 126 -10.86 -1.49 -1.71
N LEU A 127 -9.87 -2.28 -1.26
CA LEU A 127 -8.46 -1.88 -1.27
C LEU A 127 -7.58 -2.71 -2.21
N ILE A 128 -8.11 -3.77 -2.82
CA ILE A 128 -7.42 -4.51 -3.88
C ILE A 128 -8.07 -4.15 -5.21
N CYS A 129 -7.30 -3.54 -6.08
CA CYS A 129 -7.79 -3.11 -7.39
C CYS A 129 -8.09 -4.32 -8.29
N HIS A 130 -9.17 -4.20 -9.04
CA HIS A 130 -9.54 -5.13 -10.11
C HIS A 130 -9.43 -4.42 -11.47
N PRO A 131 -8.27 -4.46 -12.13
CA PRO A 131 -8.07 -3.83 -13.43
C PRO A 131 -8.98 -4.42 -14.50
N TYR A 132 -9.37 -3.60 -15.47
CA TYR A 132 -10.11 -4.08 -16.63
C TYR A 132 -9.60 -3.45 -17.93
N ILE A 133 -9.72 -4.20 -19.03
CA ILE A 133 -9.28 -3.75 -20.34
C ILE A 133 -10.31 -2.76 -20.90
N MET A 134 -9.85 -1.56 -21.21
CA MET A 134 -10.65 -0.53 -21.91
C MET A 134 -10.52 -0.62 -23.42
N LYS A 135 -9.34 -1.00 -23.90
CA LYS A 135 -9.06 -1.12 -25.32
C LYS A 135 -7.99 -2.18 -25.54
N GLU A 136 -8.21 -3.02 -26.53
CA GLU A 136 -7.23 -4.00 -26.97
C GLU A 136 -7.23 -4.10 -28.49
N ASN A 137 -6.06 -4.10 -29.10
CA ASN A 137 -5.84 -4.38 -30.50
C ASN A 137 -4.45 -5.00 -30.69
N GLN A 138 -4.04 -5.25 -31.95
CA GLN A 138 -2.77 -5.92 -32.25
C GLN A 138 -1.52 -5.12 -31.81
N GLU A 139 -1.65 -3.82 -31.59
CA GLU A 139 -0.54 -2.92 -31.32
C GLU A 139 -0.47 -2.49 -29.85
N CYS A 140 -1.61 -2.33 -29.18
CA CYS A 140 -1.64 -1.91 -27.80
C CYS A 140 -2.83 -2.48 -27.00
N THR A 141 -2.61 -2.59 -25.70
CA THR A 141 -3.65 -2.83 -24.68
C THR A 141 -3.65 -1.65 -23.71
N ILE A 142 -4.84 -1.13 -23.40
CA ILE A 142 -5.05 -0.08 -22.40
C ILE A 142 -5.91 -0.67 -21.31
N GLU A 143 -5.38 -0.68 -20.10
CA GLU A 143 -6.09 -1.15 -18.92
C GLU A 143 -6.33 0.02 -17.97
N HIS A 144 -7.54 0.10 -17.44
CA HIS A 144 -7.85 0.98 -16.32
C HIS A 144 -7.58 0.24 -15.03
N LEU A 145 -6.87 0.88 -14.12
CA LEU A 145 -6.61 0.43 -12.76
C LEU A 145 -7.40 1.35 -11.81
N PRO A 146 -8.69 1.05 -11.55
CA PRO A 146 -9.53 1.92 -10.72
C PRO A 146 -8.89 2.21 -9.38
N THR A 147 -8.88 3.49 -8.99
CA THR A 147 -8.39 3.93 -7.70
C THR A 147 -9.52 3.98 -6.66
N HIS A 148 -9.18 4.18 -5.39
CA HIS A 148 -10.18 4.34 -4.34
C HIS A 148 -10.93 5.66 -4.50
N LYS A 149 -12.19 5.70 -4.12
CA LYS A 149 -13.07 6.90 -4.23
C LYS A 149 -12.54 8.15 -3.51
N GLU A 150 -11.64 7.98 -2.55
CA GLU A 150 -10.97 9.08 -1.84
C GLU A 150 -9.73 9.60 -2.59
N HIS A 151 -9.22 8.87 -3.58
CA HIS A 151 -8.09 9.31 -4.39
C HIS A 151 -8.55 10.36 -5.42
N PHE A 152 -7.75 11.40 -5.63
CA PHE A 152 -8.03 12.44 -6.62
C PHE A 152 -7.33 12.20 -7.97
N TYR A 153 -6.63 11.08 -8.12
CA TYR A 153 -5.95 10.66 -9.34
C TYR A 153 -6.51 9.34 -9.83
N ASP A 154 -6.26 9.05 -11.10
CA ASP A 154 -6.63 7.80 -11.74
C ASP A 154 -5.42 7.17 -12.43
N VAL A 155 -5.44 5.85 -12.62
CA VAL A 155 -4.27 5.12 -13.12
C VAL A 155 -4.64 4.23 -14.31
N TYR A 156 -3.82 4.32 -15.35
CA TYR A 156 -3.95 3.51 -16.55
C TYR A 156 -2.62 2.81 -16.85
N ARG A 157 -2.69 1.58 -17.33
CA ARG A 157 -1.55 0.86 -17.86
C ARG A 157 -1.66 0.72 -19.36
N TYR A 158 -0.60 1.11 -20.04
CA TYR A 158 -0.47 1.01 -21.49
C TYR A 158 0.59 -0.05 -21.81
N THR A 159 0.21 -1.10 -22.51
CA THR A 159 1.14 -2.11 -23.04
C THR A 159 1.14 -1.97 -24.57
N PHE A 160 2.29 -1.71 -25.17
CA PHE A 160 2.42 -1.48 -26.61
C PHE A 160 3.75 -2.01 -27.13
N LYS A 161 3.82 -2.31 -28.44
CA LYS A 161 4.97 -2.94 -29.07
C LYS A 161 6.10 -1.98 -29.44
N ASP A 162 5.74 -0.81 -29.99
CA ASP A 162 6.71 0.13 -30.53
C ASP A 162 6.48 1.53 -29.97
N ARG A 163 5.39 2.16 -30.33
CA ARG A 163 5.05 3.51 -29.87
C ARG A 163 3.56 3.68 -29.67
N ILE A 164 3.20 4.56 -28.76
CA ILE A 164 1.82 5.01 -28.56
C ILE A 164 1.77 6.53 -28.60
N GLN A 165 0.70 7.07 -29.17
CA GLN A 165 0.39 8.50 -29.14
C GLN A 165 -0.87 8.70 -28.32
N MET A 166 -0.81 9.57 -27.34
CA MET A 166 -1.92 9.90 -26.45
C MET A 166 -2.24 11.39 -26.56
N ASN A 167 -3.54 11.72 -26.54
CA ASN A 167 -4.00 13.08 -26.33
C ASN A 167 -4.27 13.26 -24.83
N THR A 168 -3.64 14.25 -24.21
CA THR A 168 -3.82 14.53 -22.78
C THR A 168 -5.08 15.35 -22.49
N GLU A 169 -5.77 15.83 -23.51
CA GLU A 169 -7.01 16.62 -23.39
C GLU A 169 -6.91 17.78 -22.38
N ASN A 170 -5.74 18.42 -22.32
CA ASN A 170 -5.37 19.47 -21.36
C ASN A 170 -5.39 19.04 -19.88
N THR A 171 -5.31 17.76 -19.60
CA THR A 171 -5.13 17.25 -18.22
C THR A 171 -3.67 16.97 -17.92
N CYS A 172 -3.32 16.97 -16.62
CA CYS A 172 -1.98 16.64 -16.17
C CYS A 172 -1.78 15.11 -16.14
N HIS A 173 -0.73 14.65 -16.80
CA HIS A 173 -0.33 13.24 -16.79
C HIS A 173 1.09 13.09 -16.25
N VAL A 174 1.30 12.04 -15.47
CA VAL A 174 2.63 11.55 -15.08
C VAL A 174 2.81 10.19 -15.74
N CYS A 175 3.83 10.06 -16.59
CA CYS A 175 4.15 8.82 -17.28
C CYS A 175 5.42 8.21 -16.66
N MET A 176 5.40 6.90 -16.40
CA MET A 176 6.52 6.16 -15.84
C MET A 176 6.80 4.90 -16.66
#